data_52fe990d6789ad588ffc0d04a6ba2c41
#
_entry.id   52fe990d6789ad588ffc0d04a6ba2c41
#
_cell.length_a   1.000
_cell.length_b   1.000
_cell.length_c   1.000
_cell.angle_alpha   90.00
_cell.angle_beta   90.00
_cell.angle_gamma   90.00
#
_symmetry.space_group_name_H-M   'P 1'
#
loop_
_entity.id
_entity.type
_entity.pdbx_description
1 polymer ?
#
loop_
_entity_poly.entity_id
_entity_poly.type
_entity_poly.pdbx_seq_one_letter_code
_entity_poly.pdbx_strand_id
1 'polypeptide(L)'
;MRHGNKNNNLSRTASHRRALLMNLGCQLITHKRITTTLAKAKALRTYIEPIITKTKNTESKETIMHNHRVVFSYLNDKAAVKELFTVVAPKIASRPGGYTRIIKLGARIGDNAELAMIELVDFNEIYGKGVEKTTAAEPAKKTRRAGGAKKKVAEAATADAVETKVENSVADATEATEEKA
;
A
#
# COMPACT_ATOMS: atom_id res chain seq x y z
N MET A 1 33.55 22.81 -9.63
CA MET A 1 34.02 21.59 -8.95
C MET A 1 32.95 21.09 -7.99
N ARG A 2 32.82 19.76 -7.80
CA ARG A 2 31.81 19.16 -6.95
C ARG A 2 32.40 18.78 -5.58
N HIS A 3 32.75 19.75 -4.78
CA HIS A 3 33.29 19.49 -3.43
C HIS A 3 32.16 19.12 -2.47
N GLY A 4 32.13 17.87 -1.99
CA GLY A 4 31.20 17.40 -0.97
C GLY A 4 29.70 17.40 -1.33
N ASN A 5 29.31 17.77 -2.53
CA ASN A 5 27.91 17.80 -2.95
C ASN A 5 27.37 16.38 -3.19
N LYS A 6 26.53 15.88 -2.29
CA LYS A 6 25.88 14.57 -2.37
C LYS A 6 24.53 14.60 -3.10
N ASN A 7 24.03 15.78 -3.45
CA ASN A 7 22.74 15.93 -4.11
C ASN A 7 22.83 15.64 -5.61
N ASN A 8 21.88 14.84 -6.12
CA ASN A 8 21.78 14.60 -7.56
C ASN A 8 20.95 15.74 -8.19
N ASN A 9 21.56 16.47 -9.12
CA ASN A 9 20.90 17.56 -9.84
C ASN A 9 19.97 17.06 -10.96
N LEU A 10 19.95 15.75 -11.28
CA LEU A 10 19.09 15.14 -12.32
C LEU A 10 19.24 15.81 -13.69
N SER A 11 20.40 16.42 -13.97
CA SER A 11 20.67 17.20 -15.20
C SER A 11 19.59 18.27 -15.48
N ARG A 12 19.10 18.95 -14.43
CA ARG A 12 18.02 19.94 -14.50
C ARG A 12 18.39 21.24 -13.80
N THR A 13 17.81 22.34 -14.24
CA THR A 13 17.86 23.63 -13.54
C THR A 13 17.19 23.51 -12.16
N ALA A 14 17.49 24.42 -11.26
CA ALA A 14 16.95 24.37 -9.89
C ALA A 14 15.42 24.42 -9.84
N SER A 15 14.80 25.30 -10.65
CA SER A 15 13.34 25.43 -10.74
C SER A 15 12.68 24.18 -11.31
N HIS A 16 13.21 23.63 -12.40
CA HIS A 16 12.71 22.41 -13.01
C HIS A 16 12.84 21.20 -12.07
N ARG A 17 13.96 21.08 -11.35
CA ARG A 17 14.16 20.00 -10.38
C ARG A 17 13.15 20.10 -9.22
N ARG A 18 12.90 21.32 -8.71
CA ARG A 18 11.91 21.56 -7.65
C ARG A 18 10.51 21.15 -8.11
N ALA A 19 10.07 21.59 -9.29
CA ALA A 19 8.78 21.23 -9.86
C ALA A 19 8.65 19.71 -10.10
N LEU A 20 9.72 19.05 -10.58
CA LEU A 20 9.75 17.61 -10.76
C LEU A 20 9.51 16.84 -9.45
N LEU A 21 10.24 17.19 -8.39
CA LEU A 21 10.12 16.52 -7.10
C LEU A 21 8.78 16.79 -6.43
N MET A 22 8.26 17.99 -6.58
CA MET A 22 6.92 18.37 -6.11
C MET A 22 5.85 17.50 -6.77
N ASN A 23 5.82 17.42 -8.11
CA ASN A 23 4.85 16.61 -8.83
C ASN A 23 4.98 15.12 -8.54
N LEU A 24 6.21 14.58 -8.47
CA LEU A 24 6.42 13.18 -8.08
C LEU A 24 5.98 12.92 -6.63
N GLY A 25 6.16 13.89 -5.73
CA GLY A 25 5.69 13.80 -4.35
C GLY A 25 4.16 13.72 -4.27
N CYS A 26 3.45 14.58 -5.00
CA CYS A 26 1.98 14.54 -5.08
C CYS A 26 1.50 13.19 -5.62
N GLN A 27 2.09 12.71 -6.72
CA GLN A 27 1.73 11.42 -7.31
C GLN A 27 2.01 10.24 -6.37
N LEU A 28 3.11 10.28 -5.61
CA LEU A 28 3.40 9.24 -4.61
C LEU A 28 2.36 9.21 -3.48
N ILE A 29 1.92 10.37 -3.01
CA ILE A 29 0.89 10.46 -1.97
C ILE A 29 -0.45 9.93 -2.49
N THR A 30 -0.86 10.30 -3.71
CA THR A 30 -2.13 9.89 -4.31
C THR A 30 -2.14 8.40 -4.64
N HIS A 31 -1.12 7.91 -5.33
CA HIS A 31 -1.08 6.52 -5.81
C HIS A 31 -0.42 5.54 -4.84
N LYS A 32 0.21 6.00 -3.74
CA LYS A 32 0.95 5.19 -2.76
C LYS A 32 2.20 4.51 -3.30
N ARG A 33 2.29 4.26 -4.61
CA ARG A 33 3.45 3.72 -5.33
C ARG A 33 3.51 4.28 -6.74
N ILE A 34 4.73 4.58 -7.20
CA ILE A 34 4.99 5.06 -8.56
C ILE A 34 6.25 4.41 -9.13
N THR A 35 6.26 4.20 -10.44
CA THR A 35 7.44 3.71 -11.16
C THR A 35 8.17 4.87 -11.83
N THR A 36 9.47 4.97 -11.62
CA THR A 36 10.31 6.04 -12.18
C THR A 36 11.76 5.56 -12.30
N THR A 37 12.68 6.43 -12.74
CA THR A 37 14.11 6.06 -12.76
C THR A 37 14.70 6.04 -11.36
N LEU A 38 15.67 5.17 -11.12
CA LEU A 38 16.32 4.99 -9.81
C LEU A 38 16.89 6.29 -9.25
N ALA A 39 17.49 7.13 -10.11
CA ALA A 39 18.03 8.43 -9.70
C ALA A 39 16.93 9.37 -9.18
N LYS A 40 15.79 9.43 -9.87
CA LYS A 40 14.62 10.23 -9.43
C LYS A 40 14.03 9.70 -8.14
N ALA A 41 13.89 8.37 -8.01
CA ALA A 41 13.37 7.74 -6.79
C ALA A 41 14.26 8.04 -5.56
N LYS A 42 15.59 7.97 -5.71
CA LYS A 42 16.54 8.33 -4.65
C LYS A 42 16.43 9.80 -4.24
N ALA A 43 16.31 10.72 -5.21
CA ALA A 43 16.14 12.15 -4.94
C ALA A 43 14.77 12.43 -4.29
N LEU A 44 13.72 11.76 -4.75
CA LEU A 44 12.37 11.91 -4.20
C LEU A 44 12.30 11.47 -2.75
N ARG A 45 12.96 10.35 -2.37
CA ARG A 45 13.01 9.89 -0.98
C ARG A 45 13.51 10.99 -0.04
N THR A 46 14.62 11.62 -0.37
CA THR A 46 15.20 12.70 0.43
C THR A 46 14.27 13.92 0.53
N TYR A 47 13.46 14.16 -0.49
CA TYR A 47 12.50 15.27 -0.53
C TYR A 47 11.23 15.00 0.26
N ILE A 48 10.64 13.78 0.13
CA ILE A 48 9.30 13.49 0.66
C ILE A 48 9.32 13.08 2.14
N GLU A 49 10.37 12.40 2.63
CA GLU A 49 10.41 11.91 4.01
C GLU A 49 10.33 13.02 5.07
N PRO A 50 11.01 14.15 4.92
CA PRO A 50 10.85 15.29 5.86
C PRO A 50 9.42 15.86 5.83
N ILE A 51 8.77 15.88 4.66
CA ILE A 51 7.39 16.36 4.50
C ILE A 51 6.43 15.44 5.26
N ILE A 52 6.60 14.13 5.11
CA ILE A 52 5.83 13.13 5.84
C ILE A 52 6.03 13.25 7.36
N THR A 53 7.26 13.47 7.81
CA THR A 53 7.54 13.65 9.24
C THR A 53 6.77 14.85 9.83
N LYS A 54 6.58 15.94 9.07
CA LYS A 54 5.80 17.11 9.52
C LYS A 54 4.35 16.78 9.84
N THR A 55 3.77 15.73 9.25
CA THR A 55 2.37 15.35 9.51
C THR A 55 2.15 14.67 10.86
N LYS A 56 3.21 14.23 11.53
CA LYS A 56 3.12 13.55 12.84
C LYS A 56 2.97 14.48 14.03
N ASN A 57 3.44 15.71 13.91
CA ASN A 57 3.39 16.66 15.01
C ASN A 57 1.99 17.26 15.12
N THR A 58 1.17 16.67 15.98
CA THR A 58 -0.24 17.04 16.19
C THR A 58 -0.53 17.55 17.61
N GLU A 59 0.50 18.05 18.32
CA GLU A 59 0.39 18.41 19.73
C GLU A 59 -0.56 19.57 19.99
N SER A 60 -0.62 20.57 19.09
CA SER A 60 -1.54 21.69 19.20
C SER A 60 -2.20 22.05 17.88
N LYS A 61 -3.37 22.70 17.94
CA LYS A 61 -4.09 23.17 16.73
C LYS A 61 -3.24 24.14 15.90
N GLU A 62 -2.44 24.97 16.55
CA GLU A 62 -1.56 25.94 15.87
C GLU A 62 -0.44 25.23 15.12
N THR A 63 0.19 24.23 15.73
CA THR A 63 1.22 23.41 15.07
C THR A 63 0.67 22.64 13.90
N ILE A 64 -0.54 22.10 13.99
CA ILE A 64 -1.22 21.41 12.88
C ILE A 64 -1.44 22.39 11.72
N MET A 65 -2.02 23.57 11.97
CA MET A 65 -2.24 24.58 10.94
C MET A 65 -0.94 25.07 10.29
N HIS A 66 0.11 25.26 11.10
CA HIS A 66 1.44 25.61 10.61
C HIS A 66 1.98 24.51 9.70
N ASN A 67 1.93 23.25 10.13
CA ASN A 67 2.40 22.12 9.35
C ASN A 67 1.65 21.98 8.01
N HIS A 68 0.32 22.18 7.99
CA HIS A 68 -0.44 22.22 6.76
C HIS A 68 0.08 23.29 5.79
N ARG A 69 0.34 24.50 6.27
CA ARG A 69 0.89 25.60 5.43
C ARG A 69 2.28 25.26 4.90
N VAL A 70 3.14 24.71 5.75
CA VAL A 70 4.49 24.30 5.37
C VAL A 70 4.45 23.19 4.32
N VAL A 71 3.67 22.13 4.56
CA VAL A 71 3.51 21.00 3.59
C VAL A 71 2.93 21.51 2.27
N PHE A 72 1.93 22.40 2.33
CA PHE A 72 1.35 22.99 1.12
C PHE A 72 2.38 23.82 0.32
N SER A 73 3.28 24.55 0.97
CA SER A 73 4.33 25.30 0.28
C SER A 73 5.32 24.42 -0.49
N TYR A 74 5.46 23.15 -0.08
CA TYR A 74 6.29 22.16 -0.78
C TYR A 74 5.54 21.43 -1.90
N LEU A 75 4.26 21.07 -1.70
CA LEU A 75 3.50 20.23 -2.63
C LEU A 75 2.62 21.04 -3.58
N ASN A 76 2.13 22.21 -3.19
CA ASN A 76 1.25 23.10 -3.96
C ASN A 76 -0.03 22.43 -4.53
N ASP A 77 -0.41 21.28 -3.97
CA ASP A 77 -1.61 20.54 -4.35
C ASP A 77 -2.49 20.28 -3.12
N LYS A 78 -3.70 20.82 -3.15
CA LYS A 78 -4.67 20.70 -2.04
C LYS A 78 -5.15 19.25 -1.84
N ALA A 79 -5.34 18.50 -2.93
CA ALA A 79 -5.82 17.13 -2.87
C ALA A 79 -4.77 16.23 -2.22
N ALA A 80 -3.52 16.31 -2.68
CA ALA A 80 -2.41 15.54 -2.11
C ALA A 80 -2.15 15.90 -0.63
N VAL A 81 -2.23 17.18 -0.26
CA VAL A 81 -2.09 17.59 1.15
C VAL A 81 -3.22 17.03 2.01
N LYS A 82 -4.48 17.15 1.56
CA LYS A 82 -5.61 16.56 2.29
C LYS A 82 -5.41 15.07 2.50
N GLU A 83 -5.08 14.33 1.45
CA GLU A 83 -4.85 12.89 1.50
C GLU A 83 -3.67 12.51 2.41
N LEU A 84 -2.60 13.30 2.41
CA LEU A 84 -1.44 13.11 3.27
C LEU A 84 -1.82 13.15 4.76
N PHE A 85 -2.63 14.13 5.18
CA PHE A 85 -3.03 14.28 6.59
C PHE A 85 -4.17 13.33 6.99
N THR A 86 -5.12 13.02 6.09
CA THR A 86 -6.29 12.20 6.44
C THR A 86 -6.03 10.70 6.32
N VAL A 87 -5.29 10.26 5.31
CA VAL A 87 -5.12 8.84 4.97
C VAL A 87 -3.71 8.34 5.33
N VAL A 88 -2.68 9.11 4.96
CA VAL A 88 -1.29 8.67 5.11
C VAL A 88 -0.81 8.83 6.55
N ALA A 89 -1.02 9.98 7.18
CA ALA A 89 -0.53 10.28 8.52
C ALA A 89 -0.97 9.26 9.59
N PRO A 90 -2.24 8.82 9.66
CA PRO A 90 -2.65 7.82 10.65
C PRO A 90 -1.93 6.48 10.49
N LYS A 91 -1.72 6.02 9.25
CA LYS A 91 -1.07 4.73 8.98
C LYS A 91 0.41 4.72 9.35
N ILE A 92 1.10 5.85 9.17
CA ILE A 92 2.54 5.96 9.45
C ILE A 92 2.86 6.46 10.86
N ALA A 93 1.87 6.74 11.69
CA ALA A 93 2.06 7.34 13.03
C ALA A 93 3.04 6.57 13.90
N SER A 94 2.99 5.24 13.88
CA SER A 94 3.84 4.35 14.68
C SER A 94 5.29 4.21 14.18
N ARG A 95 5.58 4.60 12.93
CA ARG A 95 6.90 4.40 12.31
C ARG A 95 7.81 5.60 12.59
N PRO A 96 9.01 5.42 13.19
CA PRO A 96 9.91 6.54 13.53
C PRO A 96 10.53 7.22 12.32
N GLY A 97 10.60 6.55 11.15
CA GLY A 97 11.17 7.05 9.90
C GLY A 97 11.26 5.98 8.83
N GLY A 98 11.81 6.32 7.64
CA GLY A 98 11.92 5.37 6.53
C GLY A 98 10.56 4.98 5.97
N TYR A 99 9.72 5.97 5.67
CA TYR A 99 8.35 5.77 5.19
C TYR A 99 8.28 5.23 3.77
N THR A 100 9.38 5.36 3.02
CA THR A 100 9.44 4.99 1.61
C THR A 100 10.38 3.81 1.38
N ARG A 101 10.01 2.93 0.43
CA ARG A 101 10.84 1.82 -0.04
C ARG A 101 11.07 1.98 -1.54
N ILE A 102 12.30 1.69 -2.00
CA ILE A 102 12.66 1.71 -3.40
C ILE A 102 13.00 0.28 -3.83
N ILE A 103 12.28 -0.24 -4.83
CA ILE A 103 12.48 -1.56 -5.41
C ILE A 103 13.02 -1.36 -6.82
N LYS A 104 14.17 -1.96 -7.16
CA LYS A 104 14.75 -1.91 -8.49
C LYS A 104 13.99 -2.84 -9.43
N LEU A 105 13.66 -2.37 -10.63
CA LEU A 105 12.90 -3.11 -11.63
C LEU A 105 13.74 -3.56 -12.84
N GLY A 106 15.01 -3.17 -12.88
CA GLY A 106 15.91 -3.43 -14.02
C GLY A 106 16.07 -2.23 -14.93
N ALA A 107 16.62 -2.46 -16.12
CA ALA A 107 16.89 -1.42 -17.11
C ALA A 107 15.73 -1.29 -18.11
N ARG A 108 15.45 -0.07 -18.53
CA ARG A 108 14.44 0.22 -19.56
C ARG A 108 15.02 -0.08 -20.95
N ILE A 109 14.24 -0.76 -21.78
CA ILE A 109 14.57 -1.03 -23.18
C ILE A 109 14.67 0.31 -23.93
N GLY A 110 15.72 0.51 -24.69
CA GLY A 110 15.97 1.69 -25.50
C GLY A 110 17.11 2.55 -24.98
N ASP A 111 17.03 3.09 -23.76
CA ASP A 111 18.03 3.98 -23.18
C ASP A 111 18.82 3.37 -22.02
N ASN A 112 18.57 2.10 -21.70
CA ASN A 112 19.20 1.36 -20.59
C ASN A 112 19.14 2.09 -19.23
N ALA A 113 18.17 2.97 -19.03
CA ALA A 113 17.98 3.69 -17.78
C ALA A 113 17.49 2.74 -16.69
N GLU A 114 18.14 2.71 -15.53
CA GLU A 114 17.68 1.94 -14.37
C GLU A 114 16.31 2.43 -13.89
N LEU A 115 15.34 1.54 -13.90
CA LEU A 115 13.99 1.78 -13.37
C LEU A 115 13.90 1.33 -11.91
N ALA A 116 13.05 2.02 -11.17
CA ALA A 116 12.72 1.65 -9.81
C ALA A 116 11.27 2.05 -9.49
N MET A 117 10.65 1.25 -8.66
CA MET A 117 9.38 1.57 -8.01
C MET A 117 9.67 2.15 -6.64
N ILE A 118 9.09 3.31 -6.33
CA ILE A 118 9.07 3.87 -4.97
C ILE A 118 7.66 3.74 -4.42
N GLU A 119 7.54 3.27 -3.20
CA GLU A 119 6.26 3.03 -2.52
C GLU A 119 6.28 3.51 -1.07
N LEU A 120 5.10 3.78 -0.53
CA LEU A 120 4.89 3.97 0.90
C LEU A 120 4.77 2.60 1.57
N VAL A 121 5.67 2.31 2.51
CA VAL A 121 5.85 0.96 3.11
C VAL A 121 4.56 0.47 3.79
N ASP A 122 3.85 1.35 4.50
CA ASP A 122 2.68 0.99 5.29
C ASP A 122 1.39 0.76 4.45
N PHE A 123 1.48 1.01 3.14
CA PHE A 123 0.41 0.74 2.17
C PHE A 123 0.64 -0.53 1.35
N ASN A 124 1.74 -1.23 1.60
CA ASN A 124 2.02 -2.48 0.92
C ASN A 124 1.49 -3.66 1.75
N GLU A 125 0.45 -4.32 1.25
CA GLU A 125 -0.20 -5.45 1.90
C GLU A 125 0.64 -6.73 1.86
N ILE A 126 1.48 -6.89 0.84
CA ILE A 126 2.28 -8.10 0.65
C ILE A 126 3.50 -8.13 1.58
N TYR A 127 4.18 -6.99 1.73
CA TYR A 127 5.43 -6.88 2.50
C TYR A 127 5.29 -6.00 3.74
N GLY A 128 4.07 -5.54 4.06
CA GLY A 128 3.76 -4.74 5.26
C GLY A 128 3.62 -5.63 6.50
N LYS A 129 3.87 -5.06 7.67
CA LYS A 129 3.67 -5.75 8.97
C LYS A 129 2.18 -6.00 9.29
N GLY A 130 1.26 -5.70 8.38
CA GLY A 130 -0.18 -5.82 8.59
C GLY A 130 -0.83 -7.09 8.04
N VAL A 131 -0.06 -8.02 7.50
CA VAL A 131 -0.57 -9.38 7.28
C VAL A 131 -0.51 -10.05 8.64
N GLU A 132 -1.61 -10.00 9.40
CA GLU A 132 -1.86 -11.00 10.42
C GLU A 132 -1.62 -12.34 9.73
N LYS A 133 -0.60 -13.07 10.19
CA LYS A 133 -0.45 -14.47 9.85
C LYS A 133 -1.75 -15.12 10.33
N THR A 134 -2.69 -15.31 9.40
CA THR A 134 -3.70 -16.32 9.59
C THR A 134 -2.88 -17.58 9.83
N THR A 135 -2.83 -18.00 11.07
CA THR A 135 -2.33 -19.31 11.47
C THR A 135 -3.25 -20.30 10.79
N ALA A 136 -2.99 -20.59 9.52
CA ALA A 136 -3.43 -21.81 8.91
C ALA A 136 -2.76 -22.90 9.75
N ALA A 137 -3.57 -23.58 10.53
CA ALA A 137 -3.16 -24.74 11.30
C ALA A 137 -2.36 -25.65 10.35
N GLU A 138 -1.07 -25.80 10.62
CA GLU A 138 -0.25 -26.80 9.95
C GLU A 138 -0.92 -28.16 10.18
N PRO A 139 -1.23 -28.92 9.10
CA PRO A 139 -1.63 -30.30 9.30
C PRO A 139 -0.44 -31.04 9.90
N ALA A 140 -0.65 -31.54 11.11
CA ALA A 140 0.32 -32.32 11.87
C ALA A 140 1.03 -33.32 10.97
N LYS A 141 2.35 -33.21 10.81
CA LYS A 141 3.21 -34.19 10.15
C LYS A 141 3.03 -35.52 10.87
N LYS A 142 2.26 -36.44 10.25
CA LYS A 142 2.24 -37.84 10.65
C LYS A 142 3.64 -38.44 10.42
N THR A 143 4.38 -38.60 11.49
CA THR A 143 5.57 -39.41 11.52
C THR A 143 5.22 -40.84 11.08
N ARG A 144 5.78 -41.26 9.93
CA ARG A 144 5.76 -42.64 9.49
C ARG A 144 6.58 -43.46 10.49
N ARG A 145 5.91 -44.21 11.38
CA ARG A 145 6.50 -45.36 12.05
C ARG A 145 6.10 -46.59 11.28
N ALA A 146 7.11 -47.29 10.75
CA ALA A 146 6.98 -48.58 10.11
C ALA A 146 6.60 -49.64 11.17
N GLY A 147 5.74 -50.59 10.78
CA GLY A 147 5.53 -51.80 11.56
C GLY A 147 4.20 -52.45 11.31
N GLY A 148 4.10 -53.37 10.40
CA GLY A 148 3.65 -54.74 10.51
C GLY A 148 2.16 -55.05 10.61
N ALA A 149 1.72 -55.73 9.58
CA ALA A 149 0.88 -56.95 9.57
C ALA A 149 -0.64 -56.89 9.72
N LYS A 150 -1.25 -57.35 8.61
CA LYS A 150 -2.31 -58.33 8.45
C LYS A 150 -3.76 -58.02 8.79
N LYS A 151 -4.57 -58.04 7.68
CA LYS A 151 -5.71 -58.95 7.38
C LYS A 151 -7.06 -58.69 8.03
N LYS A 152 -8.08 -58.41 7.32
CA LYS A 152 -9.23 -59.11 6.74
C LYS A 152 -10.46 -58.20 6.67
N VAL A 153 -11.00 -58.02 5.53
CA VAL A 153 -12.25 -58.50 4.96
C VAL A 153 -13.54 -58.25 5.76
N ALA A 154 -14.42 -57.55 5.17
CA ALA A 154 -15.85 -57.66 4.97
C ALA A 154 -16.45 -56.26 4.83
N GLU A 155 -16.96 -55.92 3.73
CA GLU A 155 -18.21 -56.14 2.99
C GLU A 155 -19.38 -55.30 3.54
N ALA A 156 -19.87 -54.56 2.57
CA ALA A 156 -21.26 -54.36 2.17
C ALA A 156 -22.09 -53.23 2.76
N ALA A 157 -22.57 -52.47 1.77
CA ALA A 157 -23.94 -52.01 1.61
C ALA A 157 -24.40 -50.83 2.51
N THR A 158 -25.03 -49.82 2.08
CA THR A 158 -26.12 -49.48 1.15
C THR A 158 -26.26 -47.98 1.25
N ALA A 159 -26.27 -47.26 0.18
CA ALA A 159 -27.42 -46.76 -0.57
C ALA A 159 -28.42 -45.93 0.27
N ASP A 160 -28.60 -44.76 -0.20
CA ASP A 160 -29.86 -44.15 -0.57
C ASP A 160 -30.39 -42.95 0.26
N ALA A 161 -30.82 -42.02 -0.55
CA ALA A 161 -31.91 -41.05 -0.34
C ALA A 161 -31.56 -39.81 0.53
N VAL A 162 -31.88 -38.61 0.18
CA VAL A 162 -32.93 -38.05 -0.67
C VAL A 162 -32.66 -36.55 -0.87
N GLU A 163 -32.88 -36.15 -2.09
CA GLU A 163 -33.23 -34.78 -2.51
C GLU A 163 -34.29 -34.09 -1.63
N THR A 164 -34.32 -32.79 -1.84
CA THR A 164 -35.43 -31.84 -1.66
C THR A 164 -35.22 -30.82 -0.56
N LYS A 165 -34.89 -29.64 -0.95
CA LYS A 165 -35.71 -28.43 -0.84
C LYS A 165 -34.98 -27.22 -1.37
N VAL A 166 -35.21 -27.00 -2.63
CA VAL A 166 -35.20 -25.67 -3.26
C VAL A 166 -36.66 -25.28 -3.36
N GLU A 167 -36.89 -23.99 -3.28
CA GLU A 167 -38.11 -23.21 -3.46
C GLU A 167 -38.78 -22.72 -2.18
N ASN A 168 -38.60 -21.44 -1.96
CA ASN A 168 -39.61 -20.40 -1.79
C ASN A 168 -39.05 -19.22 -0.98
N SER A 169 -38.76 -18.15 -1.66
CA SER A 169 -39.13 -16.78 -1.25
C SER A 169 -38.66 -15.77 -2.31
N VAL A 170 -39.34 -15.78 -3.41
CA VAL A 170 -39.43 -14.62 -4.31
C VAL A 170 -40.91 -14.31 -4.40
N ALA A 171 -41.34 -13.34 -3.68
CA ALA A 171 -42.54 -12.53 -3.87
C ALA A 171 -42.83 -11.74 -2.58
N ASP A 172 -42.43 -10.51 -2.55
CA ASP A 172 -43.24 -9.43 -2.00
C ASP A 172 -42.36 -8.17 -1.85
N ALA A 173 -42.50 -7.28 -2.77
CA ALA A 173 -42.24 -5.84 -2.62
C ALA A 173 -42.40 -5.12 -3.98
N THR A 174 -43.59 -5.18 -4.53
CA THR A 174 -44.07 -4.19 -5.48
C THR A 174 -45.46 -3.80 -5.04
N GLU A 175 -45.56 -2.68 -4.36
CA GLU A 175 -46.73 -1.78 -4.28
C GLU A 175 -46.51 -0.81 -3.12
N ALA A 176 -46.17 0.39 -3.47
CA ALA A 176 -46.57 1.63 -2.76
C ALA A 176 -45.73 2.83 -3.25
N THR A 177 -46.05 3.29 -4.43
CA THR A 177 -45.75 4.68 -4.82
C THR A 177 -46.84 5.13 -5.79
N GLU A 178 -47.93 5.53 -5.23
CA GLU A 178 -48.85 6.51 -5.82
C GLU A 178 -49.74 7.02 -4.69
N GLU A 179 -49.66 8.27 -4.38
CA GLU A 179 -50.59 9.25 -3.91
C GLU A 179 -49.99 10.22 -2.89
N LYS A 180 -49.61 11.39 -3.36
CA LYS A 180 -50.16 12.71 -2.95
C LYS A 180 -49.29 13.81 -3.54
N ALA A 181 -49.98 14.46 -4.51
CA ALA A 181 -50.23 15.89 -4.69
C ALA A 181 -49.06 16.84 -4.48
#